data_f114d3a8886e47da0aeaeb1e9f704e2c
#
_entry.id   f114d3a8886e47da0aeaeb1e9f704e2c
#
_cell.length_a   1.000
_cell.length_b   1.000
_cell.length_c   1.000
_cell.angle_alpha   90.00
_cell.angle_beta   90.00
_cell.angle_gamma   90.00
#
_symmetry.space_group_name_H-M   'P 1'
#
loop_
_entity.id
_entity.type
_entity.pdbx_description
1 polymer ?
#
loop_
_entity_poly.entity_id
_entity_poly.type
_entity_poly.pdbx_seq_one_letter_code
_entity_poly.pdbx_strand_id
1 'polypeptide(L)'
;VRVDLWGTRGSVASPGPETIRYGGNTSCVGVEGKDGTLLSLDAGTGLRRLGMAIEGKVRRIDILLTHLHLDHIQGLGFFKPLFDRDVEVHIWGPPSTTARLHTRLSRYLSPPLFPVRLRELDCLLTLHDLSSQTFDIGPFEIETALVCHPGPTLGYRIREGGKVLAYLPDH
;
A
#
# COMPACT_ATOMS: atom_id res chain seq x y z
N VAL A 1 -6.94 17.42 -0.58
CA VAL A 1 -6.80 15.98 -0.26
C VAL A 1 -8.15 15.31 -0.41
N ARG A 2 -8.20 14.19 -1.17
CA ARG A 2 -9.32 13.26 -1.21
C ARG A 2 -8.88 11.92 -0.61
N VAL A 3 -9.76 11.28 0.16
CA VAL A 3 -9.49 9.98 0.79
C VAL A 3 -10.60 9.02 0.40
N ASP A 4 -10.23 7.90 -0.22
CA ASP A 4 -11.16 6.88 -0.69
C ASP A 4 -10.85 5.54 0.00
N LEU A 5 -11.86 4.91 0.60
CA LEU A 5 -11.74 3.62 1.27
C LEU A 5 -12.00 2.49 0.27
N TRP A 6 -10.96 1.75 -0.14
CA TRP A 6 -11.04 0.64 -1.07
C TRP A 6 -11.14 -0.73 -0.37
N GLY A 7 -10.71 -0.78 0.88
CA GLY A 7 -10.79 -1.95 1.74
C GLY A 7 -10.66 -1.56 3.20
N THR A 8 -11.57 -2.06 4.03
CA THR A 8 -11.68 -1.74 5.46
C THR A 8 -11.82 -2.97 6.33
N ARG A 9 -11.77 -4.18 5.73
CA ARG A 9 -11.87 -5.44 6.45
C ARG A 9 -10.51 -5.82 7.05
N GLY A 10 -10.48 -6.30 8.29
CA GLY A 10 -9.30 -6.88 8.91
C GLY A 10 -9.19 -8.39 8.67
N SER A 11 -8.00 -8.91 8.76
CA SER A 11 -7.58 -10.31 8.74
C SER A 11 -7.79 -11.04 7.41
N VAL A 12 -9.01 -11.14 6.89
CA VAL A 12 -9.30 -11.88 5.66
C VAL A 12 -10.43 -11.22 4.87
N ALA A 13 -10.27 -11.18 3.54
CA ALA A 13 -11.32 -10.72 2.66
C ALA A 13 -12.56 -11.63 2.80
N SER A 14 -13.72 -11.02 3.04
CA SER A 14 -14.96 -11.75 3.33
C SER A 14 -16.10 -11.21 2.47
N PRO A 15 -16.45 -11.87 1.35
CA PRO A 15 -17.64 -11.54 0.60
C PRO A 15 -18.89 -12.05 1.33
N GLY A 16 -19.97 -11.29 1.30
CA GLY A 16 -21.22 -11.75 1.91
C GLY A 16 -22.15 -10.60 2.29
N PRO A 17 -23.40 -10.93 2.65
CA PRO A 17 -24.38 -9.91 3.03
C PRO A 17 -23.95 -9.10 4.27
N GLU A 18 -23.17 -9.68 5.17
CA GLU A 18 -22.67 -9.04 6.39
C GLU A 18 -21.60 -7.96 6.11
N THR A 19 -20.99 -7.99 4.92
CA THR A 19 -19.96 -7.00 4.54
C THR A 19 -20.46 -5.97 3.52
N ILE A 20 -21.72 -5.99 3.13
CA ILE A 20 -22.27 -5.11 2.09
C ILE A 20 -22.04 -3.62 2.41
N ARG A 21 -22.17 -3.24 3.68
CA ARG A 21 -22.13 -1.83 4.08
C ARG A 21 -20.79 -1.14 3.76
N TYR A 22 -19.66 -1.81 4.03
CA TYR A 22 -18.31 -1.27 3.84
C TYR A 22 -17.47 -2.06 2.85
N GLY A 23 -18.01 -3.17 2.34
CA GLY A 23 -17.31 -4.11 1.49
C GLY A 23 -16.46 -5.12 2.26
N GLY A 24 -16.10 -6.21 1.58
CA GLY A 24 -15.34 -7.32 2.15
C GLY A 24 -13.84 -7.29 1.81
N ASN A 25 -13.33 -6.22 1.19
CA ASN A 25 -11.90 -6.11 0.87
C ASN A 25 -11.09 -5.69 2.09
N THR A 26 -9.86 -6.22 2.17
CA THR A 26 -8.91 -5.89 3.23
C THR A 26 -8.17 -4.58 2.97
N SER A 27 -7.45 -4.10 3.97
CA SER A 27 -6.88 -2.76 4.14
C SER A 27 -6.30 -2.14 2.88
N CYS A 28 -6.94 -1.09 2.38
CA CYS A 28 -6.46 -0.25 1.29
C CYS A 28 -7.18 1.10 1.31
N VAL A 29 -6.43 2.18 1.48
CA VAL A 29 -6.96 3.54 1.46
C VAL A 29 -6.21 4.36 0.41
N GLY A 30 -6.93 4.88 -0.58
CA GLY A 30 -6.37 5.81 -1.57
C GLY A 30 -6.36 7.24 -1.02
N VAL A 31 -5.26 7.95 -1.19
CA VAL A 31 -5.13 9.37 -0.83
C VAL A 31 -4.64 10.13 -2.05
N GLU A 32 -5.44 11.08 -2.54
CA GLU A 32 -5.13 11.90 -3.71
C GLU A 32 -4.91 13.36 -3.30
N GLY A 33 -3.75 13.88 -3.65
CA GLY A 33 -3.35 15.26 -3.46
C GLY A 33 -4.02 16.20 -4.46
N LYS A 34 -3.92 17.50 -4.21
CA LYS A 34 -4.47 18.54 -5.10
C LYS A 34 -3.77 18.58 -6.46
N ASP A 35 -2.53 18.16 -6.53
CA ASP A 35 -1.72 18.08 -7.76
C ASP A 35 -1.88 16.77 -8.52
N GLY A 36 -2.72 15.84 -8.02
CA GLY A 36 -2.95 14.53 -8.60
C GLY A 36 -1.98 13.44 -8.11
N THR A 37 -1.06 13.75 -7.19
CA THR A 37 -0.21 12.74 -6.54
C THR A 37 -1.09 11.71 -5.82
N LEU A 38 -0.86 10.43 -6.08
CA LEU A 38 -1.66 9.35 -5.53
C LEU A 38 -0.85 8.45 -4.60
N LEU A 39 -1.35 8.26 -3.40
CA LEU A 39 -0.86 7.29 -2.42
C LEU A 39 -1.87 6.16 -2.23
N SER A 40 -1.37 4.94 -1.96
CA SER A 40 -2.15 3.86 -1.34
C SER A 40 -1.60 3.60 0.05
N LEU A 41 -2.44 3.63 1.06
CA LEU A 41 -2.10 3.19 2.41
C LEU A 41 -2.54 1.74 2.53
N ASP A 42 -1.57 0.86 2.69
CA ASP A 42 -1.65 -0.58 2.56
C ASP A 42 -2.08 -1.10 1.17
N ALA A 43 -1.88 -2.39 0.98
CA ALA A 43 -2.04 -3.11 -0.27
C ALA A 43 -2.84 -4.41 -0.10
N GLY A 44 -3.87 -4.38 0.75
CA GLY A 44 -4.81 -5.49 0.89
C GLY A 44 -5.63 -5.70 -0.38
N THR A 45 -6.64 -6.55 -0.33
CA THR A 45 -7.41 -6.91 -1.53
C THR A 45 -8.14 -5.73 -2.17
N GLY A 46 -8.36 -4.64 -1.43
CA GLY A 46 -8.89 -3.37 -1.96
C GLY A 46 -8.02 -2.74 -3.04
N LEU A 47 -6.71 -2.99 -3.02
CA LEU A 47 -5.74 -2.45 -3.99
C LEU A 47 -6.07 -2.88 -5.43
N ARG A 48 -6.61 -4.07 -5.63
CA ARG A 48 -7.07 -4.52 -6.95
C ARG A 48 -8.11 -3.56 -7.54
N ARG A 49 -9.06 -3.08 -6.74
CA ARG A 49 -10.10 -2.14 -7.19
C ARG A 49 -9.53 -0.75 -7.44
N LEU A 50 -8.64 -0.29 -6.56
CA LEU A 50 -7.91 0.97 -6.79
C LEU A 50 -7.17 0.90 -8.12
N GLY A 51 -6.40 -0.17 -8.39
CA GLY A 51 -5.66 -0.35 -9.63
C GLY A 51 -6.53 -0.28 -10.89
N MET A 52 -7.74 -0.85 -10.85
CA MET A 52 -8.71 -0.74 -11.94
C MET A 52 -9.23 0.69 -12.13
N ALA A 53 -9.45 1.43 -11.04
CA ALA A 53 -9.97 2.79 -11.10
C ALA A 53 -8.96 3.81 -11.65
N ILE A 54 -7.65 3.56 -11.49
CA ILE A 54 -6.56 4.44 -11.91
C ILE A 54 -5.90 4.01 -13.22
N GLU A 55 -6.31 2.89 -13.81
CA GLU A 55 -5.75 2.34 -15.05
C GLU A 55 -5.72 3.41 -16.16
N GLY A 56 -4.54 3.63 -16.75
CA GLY A 56 -4.30 4.64 -17.78
C GLY A 56 -4.38 6.11 -17.34
N LYS A 57 -4.59 6.37 -16.04
CA LYS A 57 -4.76 7.74 -15.52
C LYS A 57 -3.55 8.25 -14.75
N VAL A 58 -2.70 7.38 -14.25
CA VAL A 58 -1.54 7.74 -13.43
C VAL A 58 -0.25 7.23 -14.06
N ARG A 59 0.83 7.98 -13.86
CA ARG A 59 2.19 7.59 -14.26
C ARG A 59 3.03 7.13 -13.07
N ARG A 60 2.58 7.47 -11.86
CA ARG A 60 3.24 7.09 -10.62
C ARG A 60 2.20 6.82 -9.53
N ILE A 61 2.49 5.83 -8.70
CA ILE A 61 1.79 5.58 -7.44
C ILE A 61 2.78 5.17 -6.36
N ASP A 62 2.57 5.69 -5.17
CA ASP A 62 3.34 5.36 -3.97
C ASP A 62 2.46 4.54 -3.01
N ILE A 63 2.89 3.33 -2.67
CA ILE A 63 2.21 2.41 -1.75
C ILE A 63 2.96 2.41 -0.43
N LEU A 64 2.30 2.86 0.64
CA LEU A 64 2.86 2.95 1.98
C LEU A 64 2.30 1.80 2.82
N LEU A 65 3.12 0.78 3.07
CA LEU A 65 2.75 -0.39 3.84
C LEU A 65 2.96 -0.14 5.34
N THR A 66 1.92 -0.35 6.13
CA THR A 66 2.06 -0.31 7.59
C THR A 66 2.89 -1.49 8.08
N HIS A 67 2.60 -2.69 7.60
CA HIS A 67 3.32 -3.92 7.89
C HIS A 67 3.06 -4.98 6.82
N LEU A 68 3.59 -6.20 7.00
CA LEU A 68 3.56 -7.23 5.97
C LEU A 68 2.67 -8.43 6.32
N HIS A 69 1.63 -8.26 7.15
CA HIS A 69 0.60 -9.28 7.26
C HIS A 69 -0.15 -9.42 5.94
N LEU A 70 -0.67 -10.62 5.68
CA LEU A 70 -1.18 -10.96 4.35
C LEU A 70 -2.34 -10.06 3.91
N ASP A 71 -3.21 -9.69 4.82
CA ASP A 71 -4.35 -8.79 4.57
C ASP A 71 -3.95 -7.35 4.21
N HIS A 72 -2.69 -6.97 4.43
CA HIS A 72 -2.12 -5.67 4.06
C HIS A 72 -1.28 -5.71 2.77
N ILE A 73 -0.94 -6.90 2.24
CA ILE A 73 -0.11 -7.03 1.03
C ILE A 73 -0.74 -7.88 -0.06
N GLN A 74 -1.82 -8.61 0.23
CA GLN A 74 -2.41 -9.62 -0.66
C GLN A 74 -2.83 -9.06 -2.03
N GLY A 75 -3.23 -7.79 -2.09
CA GLY A 75 -3.66 -7.12 -3.32
C GLY A 75 -2.52 -6.85 -4.32
N LEU A 76 -1.25 -6.84 -3.88
CA LEU A 76 -0.11 -6.55 -4.76
C LEU A 76 -0.08 -7.44 -6.00
N GLY A 77 -0.28 -8.74 -5.85
CA GLY A 77 -0.28 -9.68 -6.97
C GLY A 77 -1.38 -9.43 -8.01
N PHE A 78 -2.39 -8.63 -7.68
CA PHE A 78 -3.54 -8.34 -8.54
C PHE A 78 -3.68 -6.85 -8.87
N PHE A 79 -2.62 -6.09 -8.65
CA PHE A 79 -2.56 -4.65 -8.88
C PHE A 79 -2.05 -4.37 -10.29
N LYS A 80 -2.96 -4.01 -11.21
CA LYS A 80 -2.66 -3.81 -12.63
C LYS A 80 -1.44 -2.92 -12.92
N PRO A 81 -1.22 -1.77 -12.22
CA PRO A 81 -0.06 -0.94 -12.47
C PRO A 81 1.30 -1.63 -12.31
N LEU A 82 1.40 -2.72 -11.53
CA LEU A 82 2.63 -3.52 -11.45
C LEU A 82 2.99 -4.25 -12.76
N PHE A 83 2.04 -4.38 -13.68
CA PHE A 83 2.19 -5.03 -14.98
C PHE A 83 2.14 -4.03 -16.14
N ASP A 84 2.31 -2.74 -15.86
CA ASP A 84 2.33 -1.65 -16.84
C ASP A 84 3.72 -1.00 -16.87
N ARG A 85 4.44 -1.15 -18.00
CA ARG A 85 5.80 -0.63 -18.19
C ARG A 85 5.92 0.90 -18.15
N ASP A 86 4.80 1.59 -18.34
CA ASP A 86 4.74 3.06 -18.38
C ASP A 86 4.41 3.67 -17.02
N VAL A 87 4.30 2.83 -15.97
CA VAL A 87 3.96 3.26 -14.61
C VAL A 87 5.14 3.06 -13.66
N GLU A 88 5.43 4.08 -12.86
CA GLU A 88 6.33 3.98 -11.71
C GLU A 88 5.54 3.54 -10.47
N VAL A 89 5.98 2.48 -9.83
CA VAL A 89 5.41 2.00 -8.57
C VAL A 89 6.47 2.04 -7.48
N HIS A 90 6.23 2.85 -6.47
CA HIS A 90 7.08 2.92 -5.29
C HIS A 90 6.38 2.21 -4.13
N ILE A 91 7.05 1.24 -3.50
CA ILE A 91 6.54 0.56 -2.31
C ILE A 91 7.44 0.90 -1.14
N TRP A 92 6.85 1.52 -0.13
CA TRP A 92 7.47 1.94 1.11
C TRP A 92 7.02 0.98 2.21
N GLY A 93 7.94 0.44 3.00
CA GLY A 93 7.55 -0.55 4.01
C GLY A 93 8.38 -0.48 5.28
N PRO A 94 7.89 -1.13 6.36
CA PRO A 94 8.48 -1.03 7.68
C PRO A 94 9.92 -1.57 7.71
N PRO A 95 10.75 -1.11 8.66
CA PRO A 95 12.12 -1.57 8.79
C PRO A 95 12.18 -3.03 9.21
N SER A 96 13.35 -3.65 9.02
CA SER A 96 13.63 -4.98 9.58
C SER A 96 15.13 -5.12 9.80
N THR A 97 15.49 -5.75 10.92
CA THR A 97 16.88 -6.07 11.26
C THR A 97 17.41 -7.29 10.51
N THR A 98 16.53 -8.09 9.89
CA THR A 98 16.92 -9.39 9.30
C THR A 98 16.93 -9.40 7.79
N ALA A 99 16.09 -8.61 7.12
CA ALA A 99 15.99 -8.61 5.67
C ALA A 99 15.36 -7.31 5.14
N ARG A 100 15.86 -6.83 3.99
CA ARG A 100 15.27 -5.68 3.28
C ARG A 100 13.85 -5.97 2.81
N LEU A 101 13.06 -4.92 2.56
CA LEU A 101 11.69 -5.02 2.05
C LEU A 101 11.61 -5.89 0.79
N HIS A 102 12.54 -5.74 -0.15
CA HIS A 102 12.66 -6.56 -1.35
C HIS A 102 12.64 -8.07 -1.02
N THR A 103 13.50 -8.51 -0.11
CA THR A 103 13.60 -9.93 0.25
C THR A 103 12.32 -10.44 0.92
N ARG A 104 11.68 -9.59 1.74
CA ARG A 104 10.45 -9.96 2.45
C ARG A 104 9.26 -10.06 1.49
N LEU A 105 9.07 -9.09 0.59
CA LEU A 105 8.00 -9.13 -0.42
C LEU A 105 8.21 -10.24 -1.46
N SER A 106 9.47 -10.57 -1.80
CA SER A 106 9.77 -11.68 -2.71
C SER A 106 9.32 -13.05 -2.17
N ARG A 107 9.10 -13.21 -0.86
CA ARG A 107 8.53 -14.44 -0.31
C ARG A 107 7.06 -14.62 -0.72
N TYR A 108 6.32 -13.53 -0.84
CA TYR A 108 4.94 -13.55 -1.29
C TYR A 108 4.86 -13.56 -2.83
N LEU A 109 5.53 -12.62 -3.49
CA LEU A 109 5.53 -12.49 -4.95
C LEU A 109 6.60 -13.40 -5.58
N SER A 110 6.36 -14.70 -5.52
CA SER A 110 7.20 -15.73 -6.13
C SER A 110 6.51 -17.10 -6.08
N PRO A 111 6.85 -18.01 -7.00
CA PRO A 111 6.42 -19.40 -6.92
C PRO A 111 6.84 -20.08 -5.61
N PRO A 112 6.02 -20.94 -5.00
CA PRO A 112 4.71 -21.41 -5.52
C PRO A 112 3.53 -20.51 -5.13
N LEU A 113 3.72 -19.45 -4.32
CA LEU A 113 2.62 -18.62 -3.80
C LEU A 113 2.04 -17.68 -4.86
N PHE A 114 2.88 -17.20 -5.77
CA PHE A 114 2.50 -16.34 -6.87
C PHE A 114 3.28 -16.73 -8.14
N PRO A 115 2.65 -16.72 -9.34
CA PRO A 115 3.29 -17.24 -10.55
C PRO A 115 4.43 -16.36 -11.07
N VAL A 116 4.41 -15.05 -10.77
CA VAL A 116 5.39 -14.07 -11.24
C VAL A 116 6.28 -13.64 -10.08
N ARG A 117 7.58 -13.54 -10.32
CA ARG A 117 8.52 -13.02 -9.32
C ARG A 117 8.52 -11.48 -9.34
N LEU A 118 8.88 -10.90 -8.20
CA LEU A 118 8.97 -9.44 -8.05
C LEU A 118 9.83 -8.78 -9.15
N ARG A 119 10.93 -9.42 -9.55
CA ARG A 119 11.84 -8.95 -10.62
C ARG A 119 11.30 -9.10 -12.04
N GLU A 120 10.18 -9.79 -12.21
CA GLU A 120 9.54 -10.07 -13.50
C GLU A 120 8.33 -9.16 -13.74
N LEU A 121 8.08 -8.22 -12.82
CA LEU A 121 7.05 -7.18 -12.98
C LEU A 121 7.48 -6.18 -14.05
N ASP A 122 6.52 -5.74 -14.87
CA ASP A 122 6.82 -4.87 -16.03
C ASP A 122 7.05 -3.40 -15.63
N CYS A 123 6.47 -2.93 -14.52
CA CYS A 123 6.54 -1.54 -14.08
C CYS A 123 7.95 -1.12 -13.65
N LEU A 124 8.18 0.19 -13.55
CA LEU A 124 9.37 0.75 -12.91
C LEU A 124 9.22 0.67 -11.39
N LEU A 125 9.64 -0.48 -10.81
CA LEU A 125 9.45 -0.77 -9.40
C LEU A 125 10.62 -0.26 -8.55
N THR A 126 10.32 0.55 -7.53
CA THR A 126 11.27 0.98 -6.51
C THR A 126 10.77 0.61 -5.11
N LEU A 127 11.63 0.01 -4.29
CA LEU A 127 11.31 -0.40 -2.92
C LEU A 127 12.12 0.40 -1.92
N HIS A 128 11.43 0.90 -0.87
CA HIS A 128 12.01 1.75 0.15
C HIS A 128 11.80 1.11 1.54
N ASP A 129 12.90 0.86 2.25
CA ASP A 129 12.85 0.50 3.66
C ASP A 129 12.70 1.79 4.49
N LEU A 130 11.60 1.89 5.24
CA LEU A 130 11.32 3.02 6.12
C LEU A 130 11.73 2.73 7.56
N SER A 131 11.99 3.79 8.30
CA SER A 131 12.11 3.81 9.76
C SER A 131 11.18 4.88 10.33
N SER A 132 11.30 5.26 11.59
CA SER A 132 10.65 6.46 12.13
C SER A 132 11.36 7.69 11.55
N GLN A 133 10.71 8.38 10.63
CA GLN A 133 11.27 9.50 9.87
C GLN A 133 10.18 10.39 9.27
N THR A 134 10.59 11.55 8.76
CA THR A 134 9.75 12.44 7.96
C THR A 134 10.32 12.55 6.56
N PHE A 135 9.48 12.51 5.53
CA PHE A 135 9.84 12.65 4.12
C PHE A 135 8.66 13.16 3.30
N ASP A 136 8.93 13.60 2.07
CA ASP A 136 7.91 14.15 1.19
C ASP A 136 7.64 13.23 -0.01
N ILE A 137 6.36 13.15 -0.42
CA ILE A 137 5.93 12.59 -1.70
C ILE A 137 4.97 13.59 -2.35
N GLY A 138 5.39 14.23 -3.43
CA GLY A 138 4.62 15.31 -4.05
C GLY A 138 4.28 16.40 -3.02
N PRO A 139 2.99 16.73 -2.83
CA PRO A 139 2.57 17.77 -1.89
C PRO A 139 2.42 17.26 -0.45
N PHE A 140 2.67 15.98 -0.20
CA PHE A 140 2.47 15.34 1.09
C PHE A 140 3.75 15.34 1.92
N GLU A 141 3.71 15.95 3.10
CA GLU A 141 4.66 15.68 4.19
C GLU A 141 4.19 14.44 4.95
N ILE A 142 5.03 13.41 5.00
CA ILE A 142 4.71 12.11 5.60
C ILE A 142 5.64 11.85 6.78
N GLU A 143 5.04 11.67 7.95
CA GLU A 143 5.72 11.27 9.18
C GLU A 143 5.35 9.82 9.51
N THR A 144 6.36 9.01 9.83
CA THR A 144 6.20 7.61 10.22
C THR A 144 6.66 7.40 11.66
N ALA A 145 5.93 6.55 12.38
CA ALA A 145 6.30 6.13 13.72
C ALA A 145 5.99 4.63 13.90
N LEU A 146 6.81 3.93 14.68
CA LEU A 146 6.52 2.56 15.09
C LEU A 146 5.33 2.54 16.04
N VAL A 147 4.42 1.59 15.82
CA VAL A 147 3.25 1.34 16.66
C VAL A 147 3.32 -0.05 17.28
N CYS A 148 2.56 -0.28 18.36
CA CYS A 148 2.53 -1.55 19.08
C CYS A 148 1.65 -2.57 18.33
N HIS A 149 2.29 -3.48 17.61
CA HIS A 149 1.64 -4.59 16.89
C HIS A 149 2.66 -5.72 16.68
N PRO A 150 2.25 -7.00 16.52
CA PRO A 150 3.19 -8.07 16.23
C PRO A 150 4.02 -7.84 14.96
N GLY A 151 5.34 -7.72 15.13
CA GLY A 151 6.28 -7.35 14.07
C GLY A 151 6.45 -5.84 13.90
N PRO A 152 7.42 -5.41 13.06
CA PRO A 152 7.63 -4.00 12.76
C PRO A 152 6.43 -3.42 12.03
N THR A 153 5.71 -2.50 12.68
CA THR A 153 4.50 -1.87 12.15
C THR A 153 4.63 -0.35 12.24
N LEU A 154 4.32 0.33 11.14
CA LEU A 154 4.34 1.79 11.01
C LEU A 154 2.93 2.36 11.06
N GLY A 155 2.75 3.42 11.83
CA GLY A 155 1.68 4.38 11.64
C GLY A 155 2.16 5.51 10.72
N TYR A 156 1.24 6.11 9.98
CA TYR A 156 1.49 7.22 9.07
C TYR A 156 0.70 8.45 9.47
N ARG A 157 1.36 9.60 9.44
CA ARG A 157 0.73 10.92 9.53
C ARG A 157 1.05 11.69 8.26
N ILE A 158 0.02 12.03 7.50
CA ILE A 158 0.14 12.63 6.17
C ILE A 158 -0.47 14.03 6.22
N ARG A 159 0.28 15.02 5.77
CA ARG A 159 -0.14 16.42 5.74
C ARG A 159 -0.15 16.96 4.32
N GLU A 160 -1.16 17.73 3.99
CA GLU A 160 -1.22 18.59 2.80
C GLU A 160 -2.05 19.82 3.07
N GLY A 161 -1.50 21.01 2.86
CA GLY A 161 -2.24 22.28 2.88
C GLY A 161 -3.07 22.51 4.16
N GLY A 162 -2.51 22.21 5.33
CA GLY A 162 -3.18 22.35 6.63
C GLY A 162 -4.17 21.21 6.98
N LYS A 163 -4.35 20.22 6.10
CA LYS A 163 -5.10 19.00 6.39
C LYS A 163 -4.15 17.92 6.92
N VAL A 164 -4.63 17.09 7.83
CA VAL A 164 -3.86 15.98 8.41
C VAL A 164 -4.71 14.72 8.39
N LEU A 165 -4.13 13.64 7.89
CA LEU A 165 -4.65 12.29 7.98
C LEU A 165 -3.70 11.45 8.84
N ALA A 166 -4.22 10.74 9.84
CA ALA A 166 -3.50 9.69 10.56
C ALA A 166 -4.05 8.33 10.15
N TYR A 167 -3.15 7.38 9.86
CA TYR A 167 -3.49 6.02 9.46
C TYR A 167 -2.77 5.00 10.34
N LEU A 168 -3.54 4.33 11.19
CA LEU A 168 -3.09 3.30 12.15
C LEU A 168 -4.14 2.17 12.17
N PRO A 169 -4.15 1.29 11.17
CA PRO A 169 -5.18 0.26 11.07
C PRO A 169 -5.05 -0.80 12.17
N ASP A 170 -3.81 -1.16 12.49
CA ASP A 170 -3.48 -2.21 13.46
C ASP A 170 -2.54 -1.67 14.54
N HIS A 171 -2.96 -1.83 15.82
CA HIS A 171 -2.22 -1.34 16.97
C HIS A 171 -2.63 -2.07 18.27
#